data_2161eec6f32e89430aa4d95def3883a5
#
_entry.id   2161eec6f32e89430aa4d95def3883a5
#
_cell.length_a   1.000
_cell.length_b   1.000
_cell.length_c   1.000
_cell.angle_alpha   90.00
_cell.angle_beta   90.00
_cell.angle_gamma   90.00
#
_symmetry.space_group_name_H-M   'P 1'
#
loop_
_entity.id
_entity.type
_entity.pdbx_description
1 polymer ?
#
loop_
_entity_poly.entity_id
_entity_poly.type
_entity_poly.pdbx_seq_one_letter_code
_entity_poly.pdbx_strand_id
1 'polypeptide(L)'
;MKKLICFPCAGGNAKSFEKLIRGIHCFVICAEYSGHWSRYEEPLYHSMEDCIQYQMQELREKITLQDEIFLLGHSMGALIAFELGKNLLNAGYNVKGLYLLACMPPDEINDTDFNFEDDEEIKLFLKRINQMPGSVLNSDFFRENLLPSIRNDLRILKNFIGAYSSREAIDCNIVCMCAVQDPLVNEMCGWQRYSQRKIKEYYYQGNHFFFHEQENTEKIVELINLEISD
;
A
#
# COMPACT_ATOMS: atom_id res chain seq x y z
N MET A 1 17.47 -5.68 -14.32
CA MET A 1 17.80 -4.80 -13.16
C MET A 1 16.81 -5.12 -12.05
N LYS A 2 17.23 -5.05 -10.76
CA LYS A 2 16.30 -5.21 -9.63
C LYS A 2 15.58 -3.88 -9.35
N LYS A 3 14.25 -3.91 -9.25
CA LYS A 3 13.40 -2.72 -9.05
C LYS A 3 12.39 -2.96 -7.95
N LEU A 4 12.33 -2.04 -6.98
CA LEU A 4 11.30 -2.00 -5.94
C LEU A 4 10.30 -0.89 -6.26
N ILE A 5 9.02 -1.23 -6.33
CA ILE A 5 7.94 -0.29 -6.61
C ILE A 5 7.08 -0.16 -5.36
N CYS A 6 6.93 1.06 -4.86
CA CYS A 6 6.25 1.36 -3.59
C CYS A 6 4.92 2.06 -3.83
N PHE A 7 3.86 1.58 -3.16
CA PHE A 7 2.49 2.10 -3.24
C PHE A 7 2.04 2.61 -1.87
N PRO A 8 1.73 3.92 -1.73
CA PRO A 8 1.34 4.50 -0.45
C PRO A 8 -0.09 4.11 -0.04
N CYS A 9 -0.43 4.40 1.23
CA CYS A 9 -1.79 4.26 1.77
C CYS A 9 -2.75 5.31 1.17
N ALA A 10 -4.02 5.21 1.53
CA ALA A 10 -5.04 6.22 1.21
C ALA A 10 -4.59 7.62 1.68
N GLY A 11 -4.67 8.61 0.78
CA GLY A 11 -4.18 9.98 1.01
C GLY A 11 -2.67 10.10 1.16
N GLY A 12 -1.91 9.01 0.99
CA GLY A 12 -0.47 8.98 1.07
C GLY A 12 0.21 9.49 -0.19
N ASN A 13 1.55 9.54 -0.17
CA ASN A 13 2.38 9.95 -1.31
C ASN A 13 3.76 9.27 -1.26
N ALA A 14 4.57 9.52 -2.27
CA ALA A 14 5.92 8.97 -2.40
C ALA A 14 6.83 9.23 -1.18
N LYS A 15 6.65 10.37 -0.50
CA LYS A 15 7.46 10.73 0.70
C LYS A 15 7.17 9.83 1.90
N SER A 16 6.04 9.12 1.91
CA SER A 16 5.73 8.15 2.97
C SER A 16 6.83 7.09 3.14
N PHE A 17 7.57 6.80 2.08
CA PHE A 17 8.65 5.80 2.10
C PHE A 17 10.05 6.41 2.19
N GLU A 18 10.19 7.72 2.33
CA GLU A 18 11.50 8.40 2.22
C GLU A 18 12.58 7.81 3.15
N LYS A 19 12.25 7.51 4.40
CA LYS A 19 13.19 6.91 5.36
C LYS A 19 13.59 5.48 4.94
N LEU A 20 12.61 4.70 4.53
CA LEU A 20 12.79 3.30 4.15
C LEU A 20 13.65 3.17 2.88
N ILE A 21 13.33 3.93 1.84
CA ILE A 21 14.01 3.81 0.54
C ILE A 21 15.47 4.24 0.57
N ARG A 22 15.89 5.10 1.51
CA ARG A 22 17.29 5.52 1.64
C ARG A 22 18.27 4.38 1.88
N GLY A 23 17.81 3.28 2.50
CA GLY A 23 18.63 2.11 2.79
C GLY A 23 18.46 0.97 1.78
N ILE A 24 17.61 1.08 0.78
CA ILE A 24 17.35 0.02 -0.20
C ILE A 24 18.41 -0.01 -1.31
N HIS A 25 18.94 -1.21 -1.60
CA HIS A 25 20.06 -1.42 -2.52
C HIS A 25 19.62 -1.82 -3.93
N CYS A 26 18.51 -1.26 -4.42
CA CYS A 26 18.05 -1.44 -5.81
C CYS A 26 17.44 -0.15 -6.35
N PHE A 27 17.01 -0.15 -7.60
CA PHE A 27 16.29 0.99 -8.17
C PHE A 27 14.89 1.07 -7.59
N VAL A 28 14.52 2.20 -6.96
CA VAL A 28 13.22 2.38 -6.31
C VAL A 28 12.33 3.33 -7.13
N ILE A 29 11.08 2.94 -7.32
CA ILE A 29 10.01 3.74 -7.93
C ILE A 29 8.92 3.89 -6.87
N CYS A 30 8.61 5.12 -6.47
CA CYS A 30 7.44 5.38 -5.61
C CYS A 30 6.29 5.87 -6.49
N ALA A 31 5.16 5.20 -6.38
CA ALA A 31 3.94 5.59 -7.06
C ALA A 31 3.35 6.87 -6.45
N GLU A 32 2.79 7.72 -7.30
CA GLU A 32 1.94 8.83 -6.91
C GLU A 32 0.57 8.66 -7.58
N TYR A 33 -0.48 8.84 -6.80
CA TYR A 33 -1.84 8.69 -7.31
C TYR A 33 -2.33 9.98 -7.96
N SER A 34 -3.17 9.86 -8.98
CA SER A 34 -3.83 10.98 -9.63
C SER A 34 -4.69 11.76 -8.62
N GLY A 35 -4.67 13.08 -8.68
CA GLY A 35 -5.34 13.94 -7.71
C GLY A 35 -4.61 14.11 -6.37
N HIS A 36 -3.37 13.62 -6.23
CA HIS A 36 -2.58 13.72 -4.99
C HIS A 36 -1.31 14.55 -5.21
N TRP A 37 -0.92 15.32 -4.23
CA TRP A 37 0.37 16.02 -4.11
C TRP A 37 0.87 16.68 -5.40
N SER A 38 1.92 16.15 -6.04
CA SER A 38 2.47 16.70 -7.27
C SER A 38 1.51 16.56 -8.46
N ARG A 39 0.48 15.72 -8.34
CA ARG A 39 -0.54 15.42 -9.34
C ARG A 39 -1.93 15.93 -8.94
N TYR A 40 -2.01 16.90 -8.04
CA TYR A 40 -3.26 17.39 -7.45
C TYR A 40 -4.26 17.96 -8.47
N GLU A 41 -3.79 18.43 -9.62
CA GLU A 41 -4.64 18.95 -10.72
C GLU A 41 -5.27 17.85 -11.58
N GLU A 42 -4.80 16.60 -11.44
CA GLU A 42 -5.35 15.49 -12.19
C GLU A 42 -6.65 14.99 -11.56
N PRO A 43 -7.57 14.42 -12.35
CA PRO A 43 -8.82 13.88 -11.82
C PRO A 43 -8.56 12.68 -10.89
N LEU A 44 -9.31 12.60 -9.80
CA LEU A 44 -9.30 11.45 -8.90
C LEU A 44 -9.81 10.19 -9.61
N TYR A 45 -9.32 9.02 -9.20
CA TYR A 45 -9.78 7.74 -9.73
C TYR A 45 -11.26 7.48 -9.40
N HIS A 46 -12.00 6.87 -10.31
CA HIS A 46 -13.39 6.49 -10.08
C HIS A 46 -13.52 5.18 -9.32
N SER A 47 -12.54 4.28 -9.49
CA SER A 47 -12.51 2.97 -8.83
C SER A 47 -11.07 2.54 -8.52
N MET A 48 -10.93 1.46 -7.74
CA MET A 48 -9.64 0.84 -7.50
C MET A 48 -9.06 0.21 -8.78
N GLU A 49 -9.93 -0.30 -9.64
CA GLU A 49 -9.55 -0.85 -10.94
C GLU A 49 -8.95 0.23 -11.85
N ASP A 50 -9.54 1.44 -11.87
CA ASP A 50 -8.96 2.59 -12.60
C ASP A 50 -7.57 2.93 -12.09
N CYS A 51 -7.40 2.98 -10.77
CA CYS A 51 -6.10 3.21 -10.13
C CYS A 51 -5.08 2.14 -10.58
N ILE A 52 -5.45 0.87 -10.49
CA ILE A 52 -4.57 -0.25 -10.86
C ILE A 52 -4.20 -0.20 -12.35
N GLN A 53 -5.16 0.06 -13.23
CA GLN A 53 -4.92 0.17 -14.67
C GLN A 53 -3.99 1.34 -14.99
N TYR A 54 -4.21 2.48 -14.35
CA TYR A 54 -3.36 3.65 -14.51
C TYR A 54 -1.92 3.36 -14.04
N GLN A 55 -1.76 2.80 -12.85
CA GLN A 55 -0.43 2.44 -12.33
C GLN A 55 0.25 1.39 -13.23
N MET A 56 -0.49 0.44 -13.77
CA MET A 56 0.06 -0.51 -14.74
C MET A 56 0.57 0.17 -16.02
N GLN A 57 -0.14 1.18 -16.51
CA GLN A 57 0.29 1.95 -17.68
C GLN A 57 1.57 2.75 -17.39
N GLU A 58 1.63 3.46 -16.26
CA GLU A 58 2.81 4.20 -15.82
C GLU A 58 4.04 3.30 -15.65
N LEU A 59 3.84 2.08 -15.15
CA LEU A 59 4.93 1.14 -14.93
C LEU A 59 5.48 0.57 -16.24
N ARG A 60 4.67 0.38 -17.27
CA ARG A 60 5.13 -0.14 -18.58
C ARG A 60 6.24 0.70 -19.22
N GLU A 61 6.30 1.99 -18.90
CA GLU A 61 7.36 2.87 -19.38
C GLU A 61 8.64 2.77 -18.52
N LYS A 62 8.54 2.22 -17.31
CA LYS A 62 9.61 2.21 -16.30
C LYS A 62 10.20 0.83 -16.05
N ILE A 63 9.53 -0.25 -16.48
CA ILE A 63 9.96 -1.64 -16.27
C ILE A 63 9.99 -2.42 -17.59
N THR A 64 10.79 -3.47 -17.62
CA THR A 64 10.90 -4.39 -18.74
C THR A 64 10.74 -5.84 -18.29
N LEU A 65 10.51 -6.77 -19.22
CA LEU A 65 10.40 -8.21 -18.92
C LEU A 65 11.69 -8.82 -18.33
N GLN A 66 12.84 -8.15 -18.54
CA GLN A 66 14.14 -8.58 -18.01
C GLN A 66 14.41 -8.07 -16.59
N ASP A 67 13.59 -7.16 -16.08
CA ASP A 67 13.73 -6.64 -14.71
C ASP A 67 13.21 -7.66 -13.70
N GLU A 68 13.87 -7.76 -12.56
CA GLU A 68 13.35 -8.43 -11.38
C GLU A 68 12.56 -7.42 -10.56
N ILE A 69 11.26 -7.66 -10.43
CA ILE A 69 10.31 -6.70 -9.87
C ILE A 69 9.91 -7.14 -8.47
N PHE A 70 10.01 -6.20 -7.55
CA PHE A 70 9.50 -6.30 -6.19
C PHE A 70 8.48 -5.19 -5.97
N LEU A 71 7.36 -5.51 -5.32
CA LEU A 71 6.31 -4.54 -5.03
C LEU A 71 6.17 -4.39 -3.51
N LEU A 72 6.10 -3.18 -3.03
CA LEU A 72 5.84 -2.85 -1.63
C LEU A 72 4.60 -1.97 -1.55
N GLY A 73 3.65 -2.35 -0.73
CA GLY A 73 2.46 -1.56 -0.50
C GLY A 73 2.16 -1.38 0.99
N HIS A 74 1.66 -0.21 1.36
CA HIS A 74 1.20 0.06 2.71
C HIS A 74 -0.31 0.31 2.72
N SER A 75 -1.06 -0.40 3.57
CA SER A 75 -2.51 -0.26 3.74
C SER A 75 -3.23 -0.44 2.39
N MET A 76 -4.00 0.52 1.89
CA MET A 76 -4.59 0.49 0.54
C MET A 76 -3.55 0.15 -0.54
N GLY A 77 -2.34 0.70 -0.42
CA GLY A 77 -1.24 0.41 -1.34
C GLY A 77 -0.81 -1.05 -1.36
N ALA A 78 -1.04 -1.83 -0.29
CA ALA A 78 -0.77 -3.26 -0.27
C ALA A 78 -1.75 -4.04 -1.16
N LEU A 79 -3.02 -3.65 -1.20
CA LEU A 79 -4.00 -4.22 -2.13
C LEU A 79 -3.66 -3.85 -3.59
N ILE A 80 -3.27 -2.60 -3.83
CA ILE A 80 -2.80 -2.16 -5.15
C ILE A 80 -1.56 -2.95 -5.58
N ALA A 81 -0.57 -3.12 -4.70
CA ALA A 81 0.64 -3.90 -4.98
C ALA A 81 0.30 -5.36 -5.29
N PHE A 82 -0.64 -5.96 -4.58
CA PHE A 82 -1.07 -7.33 -4.81
C PHE A 82 -1.77 -7.49 -6.17
N GLU A 83 -2.75 -6.64 -6.49
CA GLU A 83 -3.47 -6.69 -7.77
C GLU A 83 -2.56 -6.37 -8.97
N LEU A 84 -1.66 -5.40 -8.83
CA LEU A 84 -0.62 -5.14 -9.84
C LEU A 84 0.34 -6.31 -9.99
N GLY A 85 0.72 -6.96 -8.90
CA GLY A 85 1.55 -8.17 -8.92
C GLY A 85 0.92 -9.27 -9.76
N LYS A 86 -0.39 -9.53 -9.58
CA LYS A 86 -1.16 -10.46 -10.42
C LYS A 86 -1.12 -10.07 -11.90
N ASN A 87 -1.45 -8.81 -12.19
CA ASN A 87 -1.48 -8.30 -13.57
C ASN A 87 -0.12 -8.36 -14.25
N LEU A 88 0.96 -8.05 -13.53
CA LEU A 88 2.33 -8.13 -14.03
C LEU A 88 2.75 -9.57 -14.30
N LEU A 89 2.45 -10.50 -13.38
CA LEU A 89 2.73 -11.94 -13.57
C LEU A 89 1.97 -12.47 -14.79
N ASN A 90 0.69 -12.16 -14.94
CA ASN A 90 -0.13 -12.55 -16.07
C ASN A 90 0.36 -11.95 -17.39
N ALA A 91 0.98 -10.77 -17.35
CA ALA A 91 1.62 -10.14 -18.50
C ALA A 91 3.06 -10.63 -18.78
N GLY A 92 3.55 -11.62 -18.02
CA GLY A 92 4.86 -12.26 -18.22
C GLY A 92 6.05 -11.50 -17.61
N TYR A 93 5.81 -10.51 -16.74
CA TYR A 93 6.88 -9.83 -16.00
C TYR A 93 7.43 -10.72 -14.88
N ASN A 94 8.69 -10.54 -14.55
CA ASN A 94 9.40 -11.32 -13.54
C ASN A 94 9.21 -10.71 -12.14
N VAL A 95 8.01 -10.89 -11.55
CA VAL A 95 7.71 -10.46 -10.18
C VAL A 95 8.29 -11.48 -9.20
N LYS A 96 9.24 -11.05 -8.38
CA LYS A 96 9.97 -11.87 -7.41
C LYS A 96 9.34 -11.89 -6.02
N GLY A 97 8.79 -10.75 -5.59
CA GLY A 97 8.24 -10.63 -4.25
C GLY A 97 7.31 -9.47 -4.04
N LEU A 98 6.38 -9.65 -3.10
CA LEU A 98 5.48 -8.63 -2.58
C LEU A 98 5.74 -8.41 -1.10
N TYR A 99 5.85 -7.15 -0.70
CA TYR A 99 5.93 -6.70 0.70
C TYR A 99 4.64 -5.97 1.04
N LEU A 100 3.78 -6.62 1.83
CA LEU A 100 2.46 -6.14 2.20
C LEU A 100 2.48 -5.61 3.64
N LEU A 101 2.42 -4.28 3.79
CA LEU A 101 2.54 -3.61 5.08
C LEU A 101 1.16 -3.17 5.57
N ALA A 102 0.85 -3.52 6.82
CA ALA A 102 -0.35 -3.07 7.54
C ALA A 102 -1.66 -3.25 6.75
N CYS A 103 -1.87 -4.42 6.16
CA CYS A 103 -3.08 -4.70 5.39
C CYS A 103 -3.48 -6.17 5.50
N MET A 104 -4.70 -6.43 5.91
CA MET A 104 -5.33 -7.75 5.82
C MET A 104 -5.70 -8.08 4.37
N PRO A 105 -5.87 -9.36 4.02
CA PRO A 105 -6.39 -9.70 2.70
C PRO A 105 -7.80 -9.14 2.50
N PRO A 106 -8.19 -8.84 1.24
CA PRO A 106 -9.39 -8.06 0.96
C PRO A 106 -10.69 -8.68 1.46
N ASP A 107 -10.77 -10.01 1.56
CA ASP A 107 -11.94 -10.73 2.07
C ASP A 107 -12.02 -10.81 3.62
N GLU A 108 -11.04 -10.29 4.33
CA GLU A 108 -11.01 -10.19 5.80
C GLU A 108 -11.12 -8.75 6.33
N ILE A 109 -11.12 -7.75 5.45
CA ILE A 109 -11.28 -6.35 5.86
C ILE A 109 -12.77 -6.08 6.14
N ASN A 110 -13.11 -5.91 7.41
CA ASN A 110 -14.50 -5.78 7.88
C ASN A 110 -14.93 -4.34 8.22
N ASP A 111 -14.26 -3.31 7.72
CA ASP A 111 -14.58 -1.91 8.07
C ASP A 111 -15.73 -1.36 7.22
N THR A 112 -16.94 -1.94 7.39
CA THR A 112 -18.13 -1.62 6.59
C THR A 112 -18.98 -0.47 7.15
N ASP A 113 -18.82 -0.10 8.43
CA ASP A 113 -19.70 0.84 9.11
C ASP A 113 -19.23 2.31 9.06
N PHE A 114 -18.13 2.58 8.39
CA PHE A 114 -17.53 3.90 8.29
C PHE A 114 -18.23 4.77 7.22
N ASN A 115 -18.66 5.98 7.60
CA ASN A 115 -19.28 6.93 6.69
C ASN A 115 -18.24 7.90 6.11
N PHE A 116 -17.75 7.61 4.92
CA PHE A 116 -16.75 8.47 4.24
C PHE A 116 -17.30 9.83 3.76
N GLU A 117 -18.61 10.05 3.83
CA GLU A 117 -19.20 11.36 3.51
C GLU A 117 -19.16 12.31 4.69
N ASP A 118 -18.92 11.82 5.92
CA ASP A 118 -18.76 12.63 7.12
C ASP A 118 -17.28 12.99 7.37
N ASP A 119 -16.97 14.29 7.32
CA ASP A 119 -15.62 14.81 7.54
C ASP A 119 -15.07 14.46 8.94
N GLU A 120 -15.91 14.47 9.96
CA GLU A 120 -15.49 14.18 11.32
C GLU A 120 -15.19 12.70 11.52
N GLU A 121 -15.93 11.81 10.88
CA GLU A 121 -15.59 10.37 10.88
C GLU A 121 -14.26 10.11 10.19
N ILE A 122 -13.98 10.76 9.04
CA ILE A 122 -12.66 10.66 8.40
C ILE A 122 -11.55 11.15 9.33
N LYS A 123 -11.73 12.30 9.99
CA LYS A 123 -10.73 12.83 10.94
C LYS A 123 -10.50 11.89 12.12
N LEU A 124 -11.57 11.31 12.68
CA LEU A 124 -11.47 10.32 13.75
C LEU A 124 -10.72 9.06 13.31
N PHE A 125 -11.00 8.57 12.10
CA PHE A 125 -10.29 7.45 11.51
C PHE A 125 -8.79 7.76 11.35
N LEU A 126 -8.44 8.88 10.73
CA LEU A 126 -7.04 9.28 10.52
C LEU A 126 -6.28 9.49 11.85
N LYS A 127 -6.99 9.99 12.87
CA LYS A 127 -6.44 10.10 14.23
C LYS A 127 -6.23 8.73 14.88
N ARG A 128 -7.18 7.81 14.72
CA ARG A 128 -7.10 6.43 15.25
C ARG A 128 -5.90 5.68 14.71
N ILE A 129 -5.61 5.81 13.43
CA ILE A 129 -4.44 5.18 12.78
C ILE A 129 -3.15 6.00 12.91
N ASN A 130 -3.20 7.15 13.57
CA ASN A 130 -2.07 8.06 13.79
C ASN A 130 -1.41 8.54 12.47
N GLN A 131 -2.22 8.77 11.42
CA GLN A 131 -1.71 9.22 10.12
C GLN A 131 -1.28 10.68 10.13
N MET A 132 -2.02 11.54 10.85
CA MET A 132 -1.77 12.98 10.87
C MET A 132 -1.96 13.57 12.27
N PRO A 133 -1.15 14.58 12.65
CA PRO A 133 -1.37 15.33 13.89
C PRO A 133 -2.72 16.05 13.89
N GLY A 134 -3.36 16.19 15.06
CA GLY A 134 -4.65 16.89 15.20
C GLY A 134 -4.61 18.34 14.72
N SER A 135 -3.46 19.03 14.82
CA SER A 135 -3.29 20.38 14.28
C SER A 135 -3.43 20.43 12.76
N VAL A 136 -3.00 19.39 12.05
CA VAL A 136 -3.20 19.27 10.59
C VAL A 136 -4.66 18.96 10.28
N LEU A 137 -5.26 17.96 10.95
CA LEU A 137 -6.64 17.53 10.72
C LEU A 137 -7.68 18.65 10.90
N ASN A 138 -7.37 19.65 11.74
CA ASN A 138 -8.25 20.78 12.01
C ASN A 138 -7.92 22.04 11.19
N SER A 139 -6.99 21.94 10.22
CA SER A 139 -6.59 23.08 9.39
C SER A 139 -7.46 23.23 8.13
N ASP A 140 -7.55 24.46 7.62
CA ASP A 140 -8.17 24.72 6.31
C ASP A 140 -7.40 24.01 5.18
N PHE A 141 -6.07 23.91 5.30
CA PHE A 141 -5.25 23.18 4.36
C PHE A 141 -5.68 21.71 4.23
N PHE A 142 -5.94 21.03 5.36
CA PHE A 142 -6.45 19.67 5.33
C PHE A 142 -7.78 19.57 4.59
N ARG A 143 -8.74 20.44 4.98
CA ARG A 143 -10.09 20.42 4.42
C ARG A 143 -10.11 20.66 2.92
N GLU A 144 -9.29 21.60 2.45
CA GLU A 144 -9.31 22.03 1.05
C GLU A 144 -8.42 21.19 0.12
N ASN A 145 -7.30 20.67 0.64
CA ASN A 145 -6.27 20.05 -0.20
C ASN A 145 -6.08 18.54 0.04
N LEU A 146 -6.35 18.02 1.24
CA LEU A 146 -6.10 16.61 1.55
C LEU A 146 -7.37 15.78 1.66
N LEU A 147 -8.39 16.31 2.33
CA LEU A 147 -9.63 15.58 2.59
C LEU A 147 -10.34 15.06 1.32
N PRO A 148 -10.41 15.79 0.19
CA PRO A 148 -11.06 15.28 -1.02
C PRO A 148 -10.40 14.02 -1.58
N SER A 149 -9.08 13.98 -1.66
CA SER A 149 -8.35 12.80 -2.14
C SER A 149 -8.43 11.64 -1.17
N ILE A 150 -8.28 11.89 0.14
CA ILE A 150 -8.43 10.86 1.19
C ILE A 150 -9.83 10.24 1.14
N ARG A 151 -10.87 11.07 1.09
CA ARG A 151 -12.27 10.59 0.98
C ARG A 151 -12.45 9.70 -0.24
N ASN A 152 -11.94 10.14 -1.38
CA ASN A 152 -12.04 9.37 -2.61
C ASN A 152 -11.35 8.01 -2.49
N ASP A 153 -10.13 7.98 -1.95
CA ASP A 153 -9.36 6.75 -1.77
C ASP A 153 -10.09 5.75 -0.85
N LEU A 154 -10.60 6.25 0.28
CA LEU A 154 -11.38 5.42 1.21
C LEU A 154 -12.67 4.90 0.58
N ARG A 155 -13.34 5.69 -0.26
CA ARG A 155 -14.55 5.29 -0.98
C ARG A 155 -14.26 4.20 -2.02
N ILE A 156 -13.23 4.37 -2.87
CA ILE A 156 -12.88 3.36 -3.88
C ILE A 156 -12.37 2.09 -3.22
N LEU A 157 -11.64 2.20 -2.11
CA LEU A 157 -11.19 1.07 -1.30
C LEU A 157 -12.38 0.27 -0.74
N LYS A 158 -13.35 0.94 -0.11
CA LYS A 158 -14.58 0.30 0.42
C LYS A 158 -15.34 -0.45 -0.68
N ASN A 159 -15.54 0.20 -1.82
CA ASN A 159 -16.25 -0.40 -2.95
C ASN A 159 -15.50 -1.63 -3.48
N PHE A 160 -14.18 -1.54 -3.60
CA PHE A 160 -13.33 -2.65 -4.02
C PHE A 160 -13.43 -3.85 -3.09
N ILE A 161 -13.28 -3.62 -1.77
CA ILE A 161 -13.38 -4.68 -0.76
C ILE A 161 -14.76 -5.33 -0.79
N GLY A 162 -15.83 -4.53 -0.84
CA GLY A 162 -17.21 -5.02 -0.86
C GLY A 162 -17.56 -5.86 -2.08
N ALA A 163 -16.88 -5.63 -3.21
CA ALA A 163 -17.07 -6.36 -4.46
C ALA A 163 -16.05 -7.49 -4.66
N TYR A 164 -15.07 -7.62 -3.75
CA TYR A 164 -13.94 -8.53 -3.94
C TYR A 164 -14.37 -10.00 -3.88
N SER A 165 -14.17 -10.74 -4.96
CA SER A 165 -14.52 -12.16 -5.07
C SER A 165 -13.39 -13.06 -5.58
N SER A 166 -12.25 -12.46 -5.99
CA SER A 166 -11.11 -13.22 -6.51
C SER A 166 -10.44 -14.03 -5.39
N ARG A 167 -10.09 -15.28 -5.70
CA ARG A 167 -9.27 -16.15 -4.83
C ARG A 167 -8.06 -16.69 -5.60
N GLU A 168 -7.61 -15.94 -6.58
CA GLU A 168 -6.44 -16.32 -7.37
C GLU A 168 -5.17 -16.21 -6.52
N ALA A 169 -4.48 -17.33 -6.35
CA ALA A 169 -3.21 -17.39 -5.65
C ALA A 169 -2.05 -17.22 -6.65
N ILE A 170 -1.11 -16.33 -6.32
CA ILE A 170 0.04 -16.01 -7.16
C ILE A 170 1.28 -16.82 -6.79
N ASP A 171 2.13 -17.09 -7.76
CA ASP A 171 3.41 -17.80 -7.57
C ASP A 171 4.58 -16.82 -7.46
N CYS A 172 4.60 -16.04 -6.37
CA CYS A 172 5.76 -15.25 -5.98
C CYS A 172 5.89 -15.22 -4.45
N ASN A 173 7.00 -14.72 -3.93
CA ASN A 173 7.19 -14.57 -2.50
C ASN A 173 6.27 -13.46 -1.96
N ILE A 174 5.54 -13.74 -0.87
CA ILE A 174 4.77 -12.73 -0.14
C ILE A 174 5.33 -12.60 1.27
N VAL A 175 5.70 -11.38 1.64
CA VAL A 175 6.16 -10.99 2.96
C VAL A 175 5.14 -10.02 3.55
N CYS A 176 4.51 -10.42 4.63
CA CYS A 176 3.51 -9.64 5.34
C CYS A 176 4.13 -8.99 6.58
N MET A 177 3.89 -7.72 6.80
CA MET A 177 4.43 -6.95 7.91
C MET A 177 3.34 -6.11 8.57
N CYS A 178 3.18 -6.22 9.88
CA CYS A 178 2.26 -5.35 10.63
C CYS A 178 2.79 -5.03 12.02
N ALA A 179 2.13 -4.12 12.71
CA ALA A 179 2.43 -3.79 14.09
C ALA A 179 1.41 -4.40 15.06
N VAL A 180 1.88 -4.79 16.23
CA VAL A 180 1.03 -5.40 17.27
C VAL A 180 -0.03 -4.44 17.86
N GLN A 181 0.14 -3.13 17.71
CA GLN A 181 -0.83 -2.12 18.14
C GLN A 181 -1.57 -1.47 16.96
N ASP A 182 -1.50 -2.06 15.76
CA ASP A 182 -2.26 -1.56 14.62
C ASP A 182 -3.77 -1.75 14.87
N PRO A 183 -4.58 -0.69 14.87
CA PRO A 183 -6.01 -0.81 15.13
C PRO A 183 -6.81 -1.42 13.97
N LEU A 184 -6.20 -1.58 12.79
CA LEU A 184 -6.86 -2.09 11.58
C LEU A 184 -6.43 -3.52 11.22
N VAL A 185 -5.29 -4.00 11.73
CA VAL A 185 -4.71 -5.27 11.34
C VAL A 185 -4.43 -6.12 12.56
N ASN A 186 -5.15 -7.22 12.70
CA ASN A 186 -4.95 -8.16 13.80
C ASN A 186 -4.00 -9.30 13.42
N GLU A 187 -4.22 -9.90 12.25
CA GLU A 187 -3.46 -11.03 11.72
C GLU A 187 -3.29 -10.89 10.22
N MET A 188 -2.19 -11.40 9.69
CA MET A 188 -1.92 -11.37 8.25
C MET A 188 -1.88 -12.76 7.61
N CYS A 189 -2.04 -13.82 8.40
CA CYS A 189 -2.00 -15.21 7.93
C CYS A 189 -3.02 -15.52 6.82
N GLY A 190 -4.12 -14.77 6.74
CA GLY A 190 -5.12 -14.89 5.67
C GLY A 190 -4.54 -14.68 4.27
N TRP A 191 -3.44 -13.96 4.11
CA TRP A 191 -2.73 -13.82 2.84
C TRP A 191 -2.21 -15.15 2.28
N GLN A 192 -2.08 -16.21 3.12
CA GLN A 192 -1.69 -17.54 2.64
C GLN A 192 -2.64 -18.09 1.58
N ARG A 193 -3.92 -17.71 1.58
CA ARG A 193 -4.90 -18.14 0.56
C ARG A 193 -4.64 -17.56 -0.81
N TYR A 194 -3.88 -16.47 -0.86
CA TYR A 194 -3.53 -15.72 -2.07
C TYR A 194 -2.11 -15.99 -2.57
N SER A 195 -1.42 -16.97 -1.94
CA SER A 195 -0.06 -17.37 -2.32
C SER A 195 0.05 -18.86 -2.56
N GLN A 196 0.69 -19.26 -3.66
CA GLN A 196 1.07 -20.65 -3.92
C GLN A 196 2.30 -21.07 -3.11
N ARG A 197 3.02 -20.10 -2.54
CA ARG A 197 4.19 -20.31 -1.68
C ARG A 197 3.83 -20.05 -0.23
N LYS A 198 4.68 -20.54 0.70
CA LYS A 198 4.52 -20.19 2.11
C LYS A 198 4.85 -18.70 2.30
N ILE A 199 3.90 -17.94 2.85
CA ILE A 199 4.13 -16.54 3.19
C ILE A 199 5.07 -16.40 4.37
N LYS A 200 5.75 -15.25 4.47
CA LYS A 200 6.52 -14.85 5.65
C LYS A 200 5.78 -13.74 6.38
N GLU A 201 5.70 -13.82 7.70
CA GLU A 201 5.03 -12.83 8.53
C GLU A 201 5.99 -12.24 9.55
N TYR A 202 5.98 -10.90 9.67
CA TYR A 202 6.80 -10.16 10.62
C TYR A 202 5.93 -9.18 11.40
N TYR A 203 6.07 -9.19 12.71
CA TYR A 203 5.33 -8.35 13.64
C TYR A 203 6.27 -7.38 14.34
N TYR A 204 5.92 -6.09 14.30
CA TYR A 204 6.73 -4.99 14.84
C TYR A 204 6.01 -4.31 15.99
N GLN A 205 6.75 -3.58 16.82
CA GLN A 205 6.14 -2.67 17.80
C GLN A 205 5.65 -1.42 17.08
N GLY A 206 4.57 -0.79 17.59
CA GLY A 206 4.03 0.44 17.02
C GLY A 206 2.63 0.30 16.46
N ASN A 207 2.23 1.26 15.65
CA ASN A 207 0.89 1.43 15.09
C ASN A 207 0.86 1.18 13.56
N HIS A 208 -0.20 1.65 12.90
CA HIS A 208 -0.38 1.50 11.45
C HIS A 208 0.77 2.01 10.59
N PHE A 209 1.56 2.99 11.08
CA PHE A 209 2.74 3.56 10.42
C PHE A 209 4.06 3.09 11.06
N PHE A 210 4.11 1.89 11.60
CA PHE A 210 5.23 1.30 12.33
C PHE A 210 6.58 1.39 11.60
N PHE A 211 6.57 1.37 10.28
CA PHE A 211 7.78 1.45 9.44
C PHE A 211 8.41 2.85 9.41
N HIS A 212 7.80 3.86 10.04
CA HIS A 212 8.39 5.18 10.25
C HIS A 212 9.28 5.25 11.52
N GLU A 213 9.14 4.30 12.43
CA GLU A 213 9.99 4.17 13.62
C GLU A 213 11.37 3.70 13.20
N GLN A 214 12.43 4.38 13.71
CA GLN A 214 13.82 4.16 13.25
C GLN A 214 14.24 2.69 13.32
N GLU A 215 14.01 2.03 14.46
CA GLU A 215 14.36 0.62 14.67
C GLU A 215 13.64 -0.31 13.70
N ASN A 216 12.37 -0.07 13.45
CA ASN A 216 11.57 -0.86 12.51
C ASN A 216 12.02 -0.62 11.06
N THR A 217 12.29 0.66 10.71
CA THR A 217 12.81 1.02 9.38
C THR A 217 14.08 0.24 9.07
N GLU A 218 15.05 0.21 10.02
CA GLU A 218 16.32 -0.48 9.84
C GLU A 218 16.13 -1.99 9.62
N LYS A 219 15.30 -2.64 10.45
CA LYS A 219 14.97 -4.07 10.31
C LYS A 219 14.27 -4.40 8.99
N ILE A 220 13.35 -3.55 8.56
CA ILE A 220 12.62 -3.74 7.30
C ILE A 220 13.55 -3.57 6.09
N VAL A 221 14.41 -2.57 6.13
CA VAL A 221 15.43 -2.34 5.09
C VAL A 221 16.38 -3.52 4.98
N GLU A 222 16.88 -4.03 6.10
CA GLU A 222 17.76 -5.21 6.13
C GLU A 222 17.06 -6.43 5.52
N LEU A 223 15.81 -6.69 5.94
CA LEU A 223 15.01 -7.79 5.42
C LEU A 223 14.79 -7.67 3.90
N ILE A 224 14.38 -6.50 3.42
CA ILE A 224 14.13 -6.28 2.00
C ILE A 224 15.42 -6.44 1.19
N ASN A 225 16.54 -5.88 1.65
CA ASN A 225 17.82 -6.02 0.97
C ASN A 225 18.31 -7.47 0.90
N LEU A 226 18.08 -8.26 1.96
CA LEU A 226 18.39 -9.69 1.96
C LEU A 226 17.56 -10.43 0.92
N GLU A 227 16.25 -10.25 0.91
CA GLU A 227 15.33 -10.89 -0.05
C GLU A 227 15.60 -10.48 -1.52
N ILE A 228 16.03 -9.22 -1.72
CA ILE A 228 16.39 -8.73 -3.05
C ILE A 228 17.73 -9.29 -3.51
N SER A 229 18.63 -9.65 -2.59
CA SER A 229 19.96 -10.16 -2.94
C SER A 229 19.96 -11.61 -3.40
N ASP A 230 19.00 -12.39 -2.94
CA ASP A 230 18.79 -13.80 -3.31
C ASP A 230 18.14 -13.91 -4.71
#